data_7e12f8f34c10c06e5f509dad6d7056d7
#
_entry.id   7e12f8f34c10c06e5f509dad6d7056d7
#
_cell.length_a   1.000
_cell.length_b   1.000
_cell.length_c   1.000
_cell.angle_alpha   90.00
_cell.angle_beta   90.00
_cell.angle_gamma   90.00
#
_symmetry.space_group_name_H-M   'P 1'
#
loop_
_entity.id
_entity.type
_entity.pdbx_description
1 polymer ?
#
loop_
_entity_poly.entity_id
_entity_poly.type
_entity_poly.pdbx_seq_one_letter_code
_entity_poly.pdbx_strand_id
1 'polypeptide(L)'
;MAEGTALDVYLSRYAYWMSSLSGNGTLNIYAGGERSYLGNEKGAKYPDWNGFSGTVNVYPYKEVVSTAGFYGVILGHGGKTFNPAEIEESLSSGKVNTMFENSVLVLHDGTALACESGTRAFRIGELQMSPTSRIYGYFKASSPSSYFLVGCSGTDSELSGQIAPPEKNGKPYIEQTLGIIKEGTGTYTLTNNNNLITGGIQVLGGKLLVNNDVKKTESEGLTGGTGYAKEGTLVFVFEGATIGGTGNIADDVDVYGRLEPGSNGIGTLTLKNFASDDSVSLYLRPTTEMEFEIASPTHHDSLIVDGHLVYYNQTQDFMESDEKPVVRIKIDDSYVYNEGDEFVLISYKGKSSLWGDPWDFNVKLPDTEKWAVEERTTETGKQFVLVAKSTSGVKSTESEDRVRIYTQSGNICVEGEAGDVIRLYSTSGQLLKSETARQGLTLIEALPGTYVIEVAGQSTTIVNY
;
A
#
# COMPACT_ATOMS: atom_id res chain seq x y z
N MET A 1 -34.73 -12.64 -14.57
CA MET A 1 -34.79 -11.47 -15.47
C MET A 1 -33.97 -11.77 -16.72
N ALA A 2 -34.48 -11.44 -17.90
CA ALA A 2 -33.69 -11.61 -19.12
C ALA A 2 -32.70 -10.46 -19.31
N GLU A 3 -31.65 -10.70 -20.07
CA GLU A 3 -30.71 -9.65 -20.47
C GLU A 3 -31.42 -8.50 -21.17
N GLY A 4 -31.02 -7.26 -20.91
CA GLY A 4 -31.63 -6.05 -21.43
C GLY A 4 -32.99 -5.69 -20.82
N THR A 5 -33.52 -6.48 -19.88
CA THR A 5 -34.75 -6.13 -19.14
C THR A 5 -34.41 -5.39 -17.84
N ALA A 6 -35.29 -4.47 -17.44
CA ALA A 6 -35.18 -3.76 -16.17
C ALA A 6 -36.43 -3.98 -15.32
N LEU A 7 -36.25 -4.02 -14.00
CA LEU A 7 -37.32 -4.05 -12.99
C LEU A 7 -37.10 -2.91 -12.00
N ASP A 8 -38.10 -2.04 -11.88
CA ASP A 8 -38.09 -0.95 -10.91
C ASP A 8 -38.88 -1.37 -9.67
N VAL A 9 -38.23 -1.20 -8.50
CA VAL A 9 -38.82 -1.55 -7.19
C VAL A 9 -38.71 -0.35 -6.27
N TYR A 10 -39.84 0.05 -5.72
CA TYR A 10 -39.94 1.17 -4.80
C TYR A 10 -40.14 0.65 -3.38
N LEU A 11 -39.12 0.84 -2.56
CA LEU A 11 -39.12 0.44 -1.15
C LEU A 11 -39.38 1.67 -0.29
N SER A 12 -40.57 1.78 0.25
CA SER A 12 -40.89 2.78 1.25
C SER A 12 -40.27 2.42 2.61
N ARG A 13 -40.39 3.32 3.59
CA ARG A 13 -40.00 3.06 4.98
C ARG A 13 -40.65 1.80 5.51
N TYR A 14 -39.90 0.93 6.19
CA TYR A 14 -40.33 -0.38 6.73
C TYR A 14 -40.76 -1.39 5.66
N ALA A 15 -40.31 -1.24 4.44
CA ALA A 15 -40.56 -2.21 3.38
C ALA A 15 -39.54 -3.36 3.44
N TYR A 16 -40.00 -4.57 3.15
CA TYR A 16 -39.16 -5.77 3.11
C TYR A 16 -39.29 -6.42 1.73
N TRP A 17 -38.18 -6.63 1.07
CA TRP A 17 -38.19 -7.42 -0.16
C TRP A 17 -37.59 -8.80 0.09
N MET A 18 -38.41 -9.83 -0.15
CA MET A 18 -38.10 -11.23 0.12
C MET A 18 -38.13 -12.11 -1.14
N SER A 19 -38.40 -11.53 -2.31
CA SER A 19 -38.53 -12.31 -3.54
C SER A 19 -37.16 -12.75 -4.07
N SER A 20 -37.07 -14.02 -4.48
CA SER A 20 -35.90 -14.55 -5.18
C SER A 20 -35.74 -13.90 -6.56
N LEU A 21 -34.53 -13.81 -7.03
CA LEU A 21 -34.18 -13.20 -8.31
C LEU A 21 -33.20 -14.09 -9.07
N SER A 22 -33.37 -14.19 -10.39
CA SER A 22 -32.47 -14.92 -11.28
C SER A 22 -32.35 -14.26 -12.64
N GLY A 23 -31.29 -14.60 -13.39
CA GLY A 23 -30.97 -14.06 -14.72
C GLY A 23 -29.98 -12.90 -14.64
N ASN A 24 -29.88 -12.10 -15.70
CA ASN A 24 -28.84 -11.09 -15.89
C ASN A 24 -29.35 -9.69 -16.31
N GLY A 25 -30.61 -9.39 -16.00
CA GLY A 25 -31.19 -8.06 -16.24
C GLY A 25 -30.75 -7.01 -15.24
N THR A 26 -31.44 -5.87 -15.23
CA THR A 26 -31.17 -4.75 -14.33
C THR A 26 -32.28 -4.61 -13.30
N LEU A 27 -31.91 -4.56 -12.02
CA LEU A 27 -32.81 -4.27 -10.91
C LEU A 27 -32.54 -2.86 -10.41
N ASN A 28 -33.54 -1.99 -10.49
CA ASN A 28 -33.46 -0.64 -9.92
C ASN A 28 -34.25 -0.60 -8.60
N ILE A 29 -33.58 -0.34 -7.50
CA ILE A 29 -34.19 -0.22 -6.18
C ILE A 29 -34.24 1.25 -5.81
N TYR A 30 -35.42 1.80 -5.73
CA TYR A 30 -35.68 3.14 -5.20
C TYR A 30 -35.97 3.03 -3.71
N ALA A 31 -34.98 3.35 -2.88
CA ALA A 31 -35.02 3.13 -1.43
C ALA A 31 -35.39 4.40 -0.65
N GLY A 32 -36.48 4.34 0.08
CA GLY A 32 -37.10 5.45 0.81
C GLY A 32 -36.55 5.73 2.19
N GLY A 33 -35.23 5.50 2.41
CA GLY A 33 -34.61 5.79 3.69
C GLY A 33 -34.73 4.69 4.73
N GLU A 34 -34.69 5.07 5.99
CA GLU A 34 -34.63 4.17 7.15
C GLU A 34 -35.53 2.93 7.01
N ARG A 35 -34.90 1.74 7.06
CA ARG A 35 -35.59 0.43 7.09
C ARG A 35 -36.25 -0.02 5.78
N SER A 36 -35.62 0.29 4.65
CA SER A 36 -35.87 -0.41 3.39
C SER A 36 -35.01 -1.69 3.36
N TYR A 37 -35.59 -2.83 3.68
CA TYR A 37 -34.85 -4.07 3.89
C TYR A 37 -34.79 -4.94 2.62
N LEU A 38 -33.60 -5.46 2.33
CA LEU A 38 -33.43 -6.63 1.50
C LEU A 38 -33.28 -7.84 2.45
N GLY A 39 -34.33 -8.63 2.58
CA GLY A 39 -34.42 -9.70 3.57
C GLY A 39 -35.37 -9.37 4.74
N ASN A 40 -35.32 -10.18 5.78
CA ASN A 40 -36.20 -10.06 6.96
C ASN A 40 -35.46 -9.40 8.13
N GLU A 41 -36.08 -8.42 8.78
CA GLU A 41 -35.59 -7.79 10.02
C GLU A 41 -35.21 -8.81 11.12
N LYS A 42 -35.95 -9.90 11.24
CA LYS A 42 -35.76 -10.92 12.30
C LYS A 42 -34.89 -12.12 11.85
N GLY A 43 -34.30 -12.05 10.69
CA GLY A 43 -33.03 -12.67 10.35
C GLY A 43 -32.99 -14.14 10.03
N ALA A 44 -34.02 -14.79 9.60
CA ALA A 44 -33.92 -16.20 9.26
C ALA A 44 -33.73 -16.48 7.75
N LYS A 45 -34.05 -15.55 6.88
CA LYS A 45 -33.97 -15.80 5.42
C LYS A 45 -33.65 -14.51 4.68
N TYR A 46 -32.66 -14.61 3.81
CA TYR A 46 -32.46 -13.68 2.70
C TYR A 46 -33.21 -14.17 1.47
N PRO A 47 -33.61 -13.26 0.57
CA PRO A 47 -34.03 -13.69 -0.76
C PRO A 47 -32.87 -14.41 -1.44
N ASP A 48 -33.19 -15.48 -2.17
CA ASP A 48 -32.20 -16.21 -2.97
C ASP A 48 -31.97 -15.48 -4.27
N TRP A 49 -30.77 -14.88 -4.40
CA TRP A 49 -30.31 -14.21 -5.60
C TRP A 49 -29.05 -14.87 -6.22
N ASN A 50 -28.69 -16.04 -5.76
CA ASN A 50 -27.50 -16.75 -6.26
C ASN A 50 -27.58 -17.02 -7.77
N GLY A 51 -28.78 -17.12 -8.33
CA GLY A 51 -29.02 -17.23 -9.77
C GLY A 51 -29.08 -15.91 -10.53
N PHE A 52 -28.80 -14.77 -9.89
CA PHE A 52 -28.82 -13.46 -10.51
C PHE A 52 -27.40 -12.93 -10.70
N SER A 53 -27.03 -12.64 -11.96
CA SER A 53 -25.73 -12.12 -12.36
C SER A 53 -25.82 -10.74 -13.04
N GLY A 54 -26.93 -10.04 -12.85
CA GLY A 54 -27.17 -8.73 -13.43
C GLY A 54 -26.69 -7.57 -12.55
N THR A 55 -27.18 -6.38 -12.88
CA THR A 55 -26.87 -5.14 -12.15
C THR A 55 -27.99 -4.79 -11.17
N VAL A 56 -27.61 -4.46 -9.94
CA VAL A 56 -28.52 -3.94 -8.90
C VAL A 56 -28.16 -2.49 -8.64
N ASN A 57 -29.00 -1.57 -9.07
CA ASN A 57 -28.86 -0.13 -8.81
C ASN A 57 -29.67 0.24 -7.57
N VAL A 58 -29.08 1.03 -6.67
CA VAL A 58 -29.79 1.62 -5.53
C VAL A 58 -29.87 3.12 -5.70
N TYR A 59 -31.09 3.63 -5.81
CA TYR A 59 -31.41 5.05 -5.96
C TYR A 59 -32.14 5.61 -4.74
N PRO A 60 -32.02 6.91 -4.42
CA PRO A 60 -32.78 7.52 -3.34
C PRO A 60 -34.24 7.72 -3.79
N TYR A 61 -35.20 7.23 -3.01
CA TYR A 61 -36.62 7.51 -3.17
C TYR A 61 -37.03 8.73 -2.37
N LYS A 62 -36.84 9.93 -2.96
CA LYS A 62 -37.00 11.22 -2.27
C LYS A 62 -38.44 11.62 -1.97
N GLU A 63 -39.44 10.91 -2.50
CA GLU A 63 -40.85 11.14 -2.19
C GLU A 63 -41.20 10.69 -0.75
N VAL A 64 -40.32 9.88 -0.12
CA VAL A 64 -40.44 9.48 1.26
C VAL A 64 -39.43 10.24 2.09
N VAL A 65 -39.91 10.98 3.09
CA VAL A 65 -39.04 11.74 4.01
C VAL A 65 -38.24 10.78 4.87
N SER A 66 -36.91 10.78 4.70
CA SER A 66 -36.01 10.01 5.56
C SER A 66 -35.82 10.71 6.92
N THR A 67 -36.16 10.00 7.99
CA THR A 67 -35.89 10.48 9.36
C THR A 67 -34.53 10.06 9.90
N ALA A 68 -33.84 9.17 9.18
CA ALA A 68 -32.50 8.68 9.53
C ALA A 68 -31.37 9.47 8.87
N GLY A 69 -31.70 10.45 8.05
CA GLY A 69 -30.72 11.27 7.35
C GLY A 69 -30.07 10.60 6.12
N PHE A 70 -30.50 9.41 5.73
CA PHE A 70 -30.03 8.74 4.51
C PHE A 70 -31.16 8.01 3.77
N TYR A 71 -30.95 7.78 2.48
CA TYR A 71 -31.75 6.89 1.65
C TYR A 71 -30.91 5.66 1.33
N GLY A 72 -31.52 4.46 1.29
CA GLY A 72 -30.75 3.27 0.96
C GLY A 72 -31.36 1.98 1.44
N VAL A 73 -30.61 0.91 1.31
CA VAL A 73 -31.04 -0.43 1.66
C VAL A 73 -30.32 -0.95 2.91
N ILE A 74 -31.05 -1.67 3.73
CA ILE A 74 -30.52 -2.38 4.88
C ILE A 74 -30.54 -3.86 4.55
N LEU A 75 -29.37 -4.49 4.60
CA LEU A 75 -29.26 -5.92 4.46
C LEU A 75 -29.74 -6.57 5.77
N GLY A 76 -30.81 -7.36 5.66
CA GLY A 76 -31.36 -8.08 6.79
C GLY A 76 -30.32 -8.97 7.45
N HIS A 77 -30.49 -9.35 8.70
CA HIS A 77 -29.52 -10.19 9.33
C HIS A 77 -29.74 -11.70 9.08
N GLY A 78 -28.71 -12.40 8.68
CA GLY A 78 -28.66 -13.85 8.52
C GLY A 78 -27.86 -14.49 9.63
N GLY A 79 -28.36 -15.55 10.08
CA GLY A 79 -28.14 -16.48 11.16
C GLY A 79 -26.83 -16.61 11.93
N LYS A 80 -25.65 -16.57 11.34
CA LYS A 80 -24.40 -16.99 12.00
C LYS A 80 -23.41 -15.85 12.17
N THR A 81 -22.62 -15.91 13.24
CA THR A 81 -21.54 -14.96 13.49
C THR A 81 -20.37 -15.21 12.52
N PHE A 82 -19.93 -14.17 11.85
CA PHE A 82 -18.76 -14.18 10.97
C PHE A 82 -17.46 -14.01 11.79
N ASN A 83 -16.42 -14.75 11.40
CA ASN A 83 -15.07 -14.55 11.93
C ASN A 83 -14.14 -14.10 10.80
N PRO A 84 -13.59 -12.89 10.84
CA PRO A 84 -12.71 -12.39 9.80
C PRO A 84 -11.33 -13.07 9.76
N ALA A 85 -10.95 -13.83 10.79
CA ALA A 85 -9.75 -14.67 10.79
C ALA A 85 -9.96 -16.05 10.12
N GLU A 86 -11.21 -16.42 9.81
CA GLU A 86 -11.59 -17.74 9.28
C GLU A 86 -12.54 -17.57 8.09
N ILE A 87 -12.10 -16.81 7.08
CA ILE A 87 -12.96 -16.39 5.97
C ILE A 87 -13.46 -17.59 5.17
N GLU A 88 -12.59 -18.51 4.79
CA GLU A 88 -12.95 -19.70 4.00
C GLU A 88 -13.93 -20.60 4.75
N GLU A 89 -13.69 -20.84 6.04
CA GLU A 89 -14.64 -21.57 6.88
C GLU A 89 -15.97 -20.83 7.00
N SER A 90 -15.91 -19.52 7.12
CA SER A 90 -17.11 -18.68 7.21
C SER A 90 -17.94 -18.70 5.92
N LEU A 91 -17.29 -18.72 4.74
CA LEU A 91 -17.95 -18.88 3.45
C LEU A 91 -18.58 -20.27 3.33
N SER A 92 -17.81 -21.33 3.54
CA SER A 92 -18.27 -22.73 3.40
C SER A 92 -19.39 -23.11 4.38
N SER A 93 -19.38 -22.52 5.59
CA SER A 93 -20.40 -22.77 6.62
C SER A 93 -21.63 -21.87 6.53
N GLY A 94 -21.72 -20.99 5.50
CA GLY A 94 -22.85 -20.07 5.29
C GLY A 94 -22.96 -18.99 6.36
N LYS A 95 -21.81 -18.56 6.92
CA LYS A 95 -21.73 -17.40 7.83
C LYS A 95 -21.68 -16.07 7.08
N VAL A 96 -21.43 -16.11 5.76
CA VAL A 96 -21.38 -14.96 4.85
C VAL A 96 -22.66 -14.97 4.00
N ASN A 97 -23.28 -13.81 3.86
CA ASN A 97 -24.39 -13.65 2.93
C ASN A 97 -23.84 -13.42 1.51
N THR A 98 -24.20 -14.29 0.59
CA THR A 98 -23.76 -14.32 -0.81
C THR A 98 -24.76 -13.76 -1.80
N MET A 99 -25.77 -13.04 -1.34
CA MET A 99 -26.87 -12.55 -2.18
C MET A 99 -26.39 -11.75 -3.41
N PHE A 100 -25.31 -11.01 -3.29
CA PHE A 100 -24.73 -10.18 -4.36
C PHE A 100 -23.46 -10.76 -4.99
N GLU A 101 -23.05 -11.98 -4.65
CA GLU A 101 -21.72 -12.49 -5.07
C GLU A 101 -21.56 -12.59 -6.59
N ASN A 102 -22.65 -12.76 -7.32
CA ASN A 102 -22.66 -12.87 -8.78
C ASN A 102 -23.11 -11.58 -9.48
N SER A 103 -23.34 -10.49 -8.75
CA SER A 103 -23.97 -9.27 -9.26
C SER A 103 -23.04 -8.06 -9.16
N VAL A 104 -23.35 -7.05 -9.97
CA VAL A 104 -22.85 -5.70 -9.82
C VAL A 104 -23.80 -4.92 -8.92
N LEU A 105 -23.36 -4.46 -7.76
CA LEU A 105 -24.11 -3.58 -6.88
C LEU A 105 -23.63 -2.13 -7.04
N VAL A 106 -24.52 -1.24 -7.46
CA VAL A 106 -24.23 0.17 -7.70
C VAL A 106 -24.98 1.04 -6.69
N LEU A 107 -24.25 1.77 -5.87
CA LEU A 107 -24.80 2.76 -4.95
C LEU A 107 -24.73 4.14 -5.60
N HIS A 108 -25.87 4.66 -5.99
CA HIS A 108 -25.97 5.99 -6.62
C HIS A 108 -25.94 7.12 -5.57
N ASP A 109 -25.78 8.35 -6.03
CA ASP A 109 -25.65 9.54 -5.20
C ASP A 109 -26.75 9.67 -4.15
N GLY A 110 -26.33 9.93 -2.91
CA GLY A 110 -27.20 10.10 -1.77
C GLY A 110 -27.78 8.81 -1.21
N THR A 111 -27.29 7.64 -1.66
CA THR A 111 -27.73 6.35 -1.14
C THR A 111 -26.79 5.74 -0.13
N ALA A 112 -27.30 4.80 0.65
CA ALA A 112 -26.50 4.05 1.60
C ALA A 112 -26.80 2.55 1.56
N LEU A 113 -25.75 1.78 1.87
CA LEU A 113 -25.83 0.36 2.20
C LEU A 113 -25.51 0.20 3.68
N ALA A 114 -26.38 -0.49 4.40
CA ALA A 114 -26.17 -0.80 5.81
C ALA A 114 -26.57 -2.24 6.10
N CYS A 115 -26.22 -2.76 7.27
CA CYS A 115 -26.73 -4.03 7.73
C CYS A 115 -27.56 -3.90 9.01
N GLU A 116 -28.41 -4.89 9.27
CA GLU A 116 -29.11 -5.07 10.54
C GLU A 116 -28.13 -5.68 11.56
N SER A 117 -28.50 -5.74 12.81
CA SER A 117 -27.66 -6.06 13.97
C SER A 117 -26.88 -7.39 13.93
N GLY A 118 -25.82 -7.46 14.71
CA GLY A 118 -24.94 -8.62 14.94
C GLY A 118 -23.70 -8.63 14.06
N THR A 119 -22.72 -9.51 14.35
CA THR A 119 -21.52 -9.68 13.51
C THR A 119 -21.91 -10.36 12.21
N ARG A 120 -21.81 -9.65 11.09
CA ARG A 120 -22.29 -10.06 9.76
C ARG A 120 -21.25 -9.80 8.67
N ALA A 121 -21.31 -10.64 7.65
CA ALA A 121 -20.54 -10.44 6.46
C ALA A 121 -21.42 -10.59 5.20
N PHE A 122 -21.14 -9.77 4.20
CA PHE A 122 -21.83 -9.73 2.92
C PHE A 122 -20.82 -9.80 1.80
N ARG A 123 -21.02 -10.74 0.87
CA ARG A 123 -20.15 -10.92 -0.29
C ARG A 123 -20.80 -10.28 -1.52
N ILE A 124 -20.05 -9.43 -2.21
CA ILE A 124 -20.49 -8.64 -3.34
C ILE A 124 -19.53 -8.88 -4.51
N GLY A 125 -20.07 -9.33 -5.66
CA GLY A 125 -19.28 -9.62 -6.86
C GLY A 125 -18.50 -8.40 -7.32
N GLU A 126 -19.23 -7.35 -7.66
CA GLU A 126 -18.67 -6.03 -7.94
C GLU A 126 -19.45 -4.96 -7.18
N LEU A 127 -18.75 -4.05 -6.53
CA LEU A 127 -19.33 -2.91 -5.84
C LEU A 127 -18.87 -1.62 -6.50
N GLN A 128 -19.81 -0.79 -6.91
CA GLN A 128 -19.58 0.55 -7.43
C GLN A 128 -20.24 1.58 -6.52
N MET A 129 -19.53 2.68 -6.22
CA MET A 129 -20.00 3.71 -5.30
C MET A 129 -19.84 5.11 -5.89
N SER A 130 -20.94 5.86 -6.00
CA SER A 130 -20.90 7.29 -6.33
C SER A 130 -20.33 8.12 -5.17
N PRO A 131 -19.77 9.33 -5.42
CA PRO A 131 -19.07 10.12 -4.39
C PRO A 131 -19.88 10.47 -3.14
N THR A 132 -21.19 10.60 -3.25
CA THR A 132 -22.08 10.92 -2.12
C THR A 132 -22.82 9.72 -1.56
N SER A 133 -22.53 8.51 -2.09
CA SER A 133 -23.04 7.27 -1.52
C SER A 133 -22.25 6.84 -0.27
N ARG A 134 -22.82 5.95 0.54
CA ARG A 134 -22.20 5.52 1.81
C ARG A 134 -22.35 4.03 2.05
N ILE A 135 -21.35 3.44 2.70
CA ILE A 135 -21.47 2.17 3.39
C ILE A 135 -21.41 2.44 4.89
N TYR A 136 -22.47 2.07 5.59
CA TYR A 136 -22.47 1.97 7.03
C TYR A 136 -22.29 0.49 7.43
N GLY A 137 -21.72 0.24 8.58
CA GLY A 137 -21.79 -1.10 9.14
C GLY A 137 -23.24 -1.39 9.59
N TYR A 138 -23.52 -1.18 10.84
CA TYR A 138 -24.89 -1.20 11.35
C TYR A 138 -25.52 0.19 11.20
N PHE A 139 -26.80 0.27 10.83
CA PHE A 139 -27.47 1.54 10.54
C PHE A 139 -27.73 2.41 11.79
N LYS A 140 -27.49 1.90 12.98
CA LYS A 140 -27.57 2.65 14.24
C LYS A 140 -26.20 2.73 14.90
N ALA A 141 -25.97 3.80 15.66
CA ALA A 141 -24.78 3.93 16.50
C ALA A 141 -24.83 2.94 17.67
N SER A 142 -24.39 1.72 17.43
CA SER A 142 -24.18 0.64 18.39
C SER A 142 -23.02 -0.25 17.95
N SER A 143 -22.56 -1.19 18.75
CA SER A 143 -21.29 -1.90 18.63
C SER A 143 -21.26 -3.24 17.86
N PRO A 144 -22.19 -3.61 16.95
CA PRO A 144 -22.02 -4.81 16.16
C PRO A 144 -20.94 -4.65 15.11
N SER A 145 -20.38 -5.78 14.67
CA SER A 145 -19.38 -5.84 13.61
C SER A 145 -20.03 -6.13 12.27
N SER A 146 -19.55 -5.49 11.22
CA SER A 146 -20.02 -5.71 9.85
C SER A 146 -18.82 -5.75 8.91
N TYR A 147 -18.83 -6.71 7.99
CA TYR A 147 -17.78 -6.90 7.01
C TYR A 147 -18.37 -7.00 5.62
N PHE A 148 -17.77 -6.30 4.67
CA PHE A 148 -18.14 -6.37 3.26
C PHE A 148 -16.97 -6.97 2.47
N LEU A 149 -17.20 -8.18 1.93
CA LEU A 149 -16.29 -8.86 1.02
C LEU A 149 -16.61 -8.37 -0.39
N VAL A 150 -15.67 -7.74 -1.06
CA VAL A 150 -15.89 -7.05 -2.34
C VAL A 150 -14.91 -7.49 -3.41
N GLY A 151 -15.39 -7.62 -4.65
CA GLY A 151 -14.56 -7.86 -5.82
C GLY A 151 -14.38 -9.32 -6.20
N CYS A 152 -15.18 -10.25 -5.68
CA CYS A 152 -15.04 -11.68 -6.04
C CYS A 152 -15.33 -11.98 -7.52
N SER A 153 -15.96 -11.06 -8.27
CA SER A 153 -16.09 -11.14 -9.73
C SER A 153 -14.77 -10.97 -10.49
N GLY A 154 -13.75 -10.39 -9.84
CA GLY A 154 -12.47 -10.12 -10.48
C GLY A 154 -12.42 -8.89 -11.38
N THR A 155 -13.47 -8.07 -11.38
CA THR A 155 -13.55 -6.80 -12.12
C THR A 155 -12.89 -5.65 -11.36
N ASP A 156 -12.46 -4.61 -12.08
CA ASP A 156 -11.97 -3.37 -11.49
C ASP A 156 -13.14 -2.48 -11.05
N SER A 157 -12.96 -1.74 -9.96
CA SER A 157 -13.99 -0.81 -9.47
C SER A 157 -13.41 0.35 -8.68
N GLU A 158 -14.10 1.50 -8.71
CA GLU A 158 -13.81 2.65 -7.88
C GLU A 158 -14.87 2.82 -6.79
N LEU A 159 -14.41 2.90 -5.54
CA LEU A 159 -15.21 3.17 -4.36
C LEU A 159 -15.05 4.64 -3.95
N SER A 160 -15.73 5.53 -4.65
CA SER A 160 -15.67 6.96 -4.39
C SER A 160 -16.63 7.43 -3.29
N GLY A 161 -17.56 6.58 -2.87
CA GLY A 161 -18.43 6.83 -1.73
C GLY A 161 -17.73 6.64 -0.38
N GLN A 162 -18.35 7.15 0.67
CA GLN A 162 -17.82 7.06 2.03
C GLN A 162 -18.07 5.69 2.67
N ILE A 163 -17.04 5.10 3.27
CA ILE A 163 -17.12 3.88 4.08
C ILE A 163 -16.83 4.27 5.53
N ALA A 164 -17.88 4.41 6.34
CA ALA A 164 -17.74 4.89 7.72
C ALA A 164 -18.96 4.47 8.58
N PRO A 165 -18.80 4.24 9.89
CA PRO A 165 -19.93 4.05 10.80
C PRO A 165 -20.88 5.24 10.79
N PRO A 166 -22.15 5.08 11.18
CA PRO A 166 -23.09 6.18 11.32
C PRO A 166 -22.65 7.13 12.43
N GLU A 167 -23.11 8.37 12.34
CA GLU A 167 -22.81 9.39 13.35
C GLU A 167 -23.70 9.25 14.60
N LYS A 168 -23.11 9.58 15.75
CA LYS A 168 -23.81 9.78 17.02
C LYS A 168 -23.40 11.14 17.58
N ASN A 169 -24.36 12.03 17.77
CA ASN A 169 -24.11 13.39 18.23
C ASN A 169 -23.13 14.18 17.31
N GLY A 170 -23.26 14.00 16.00
CA GLY A 170 -22.42 14.67 15.01
C GLY A 170 -20.99 14.15 14.88
N LYS A 171 -20.69 12.97 15.48
CA LYS A 171 -19.38 12.31 15.35
C LYS A 171 -19.57 10.86 14.91
N PRO A 172 -18.67 10.31 14.06
CA PRO A 172 -18.71 8.90 13.71
C PRO A 172 -18.66 8.01 14.95
N TYR A 173 -19.47 6.94 14.96
CA TYR A 173 -19.52 6.00 16.07
C TYR A 173 -18.42 4.93 15.94
N ILE A 174 -17.21 5.29 16.34
CA ILE A 174 -15.98 4.49 16.16
C ILE A 174 -15.96 3.15 16.93
N GLU A 175 -16.86 2.94 17.87
CA GLU A 175 -16.97 1.66 18.58
C GLU A 175 -17.66 0.57 17.75
N GLN A 176 -18.27 0.94 16.63
CA GLN A 176 -18.77 -0.01 15.67
C GLN A 176 -17.60 -0.56 14.83
N THR A 177 -17.57 -1.86 14.62
CA THR A 177 -16.60 -2.50 13.75
C THR A 177 -17.16 -2.57 12.33
N LEU A 178 -16.52 -1.86 11.40
CA LEU A 178 -16.81 -1.88 9.96
C LEU A 178 -15.56 -2.27 9.21
N GLY A 179 -15.51 -3.48 8.64
CA GLY A 179 -14.36 -4.01 7.91
C GLY A 179 -14.64 -4.18 6.42
N ILE A 180 -13.58 -4.06 5.63
CA ILE A 180 -13.58 -4.35 4.19
C ILE A 180 -12.61 -5.51 3.92
N ILE A 181 -13.07 -6.46 3.12
CA ILE A 181 -12.27 -7.60 2.66
C ILE A 181 -12.29 -7.58 1.13
N LYS A 182 -11.16 -7.25 0.52
CA LYS A 182 -11.00 -7.22 -0.93
C LYS A 182 -10.63 -8.61 -1.44
N GLU A 183 -11.45 -9.16 -2.31
CA GLU A 183 -11.26 -10.46 -2.95
C GLU A 183 -11.07 -10.32 -4.47
N GLY A 184 -10.80 -11.46 -5.13
CA GLY A 184 -10.70 -11.57 -6.60
C GLY A 184 -9.48 -10.86 -7.18
N THR A 185 -9.33 -10.92 -8.49
CA THR A 185 -8.12 -10.49 -9.22
C THR A 185 -8.13 -9.02 -9.66
N GLY A 186 -9.29 -8.36 -9.63
CA GLY A 186 -9.43 -6.97 -10.08
C GLY A 186 -8.82 -5.94 -9.14
N THR A 187 -8.74 -4.71 -9.62
CA THR A 187 -8.27 -3.54 -8.89
C THR A 187 -9.45 -2.78 -8.29
N TYR A 188 -9.42 -2.53 -6.99
CA TYR A 188 -10.35 -1.63 -6.31
C TYR A 188 -9.63 -0.37 -5.86
N THR A 189 -10.23 0.79 -6.13
CA THR A 189 -9.65 2.08 -5.77
C THR A 189 -10.52 2.82 -4.76
N LEU A 190 -9.96 3.15 -3.59
CA LEU A 190 -10.60 3.96 -2.56
C LEU A 190 -10.21 5.43 -2.74
N THR A 191 -11.18 6.28 -3.13
CA THR A 191 -10.90 7.71 -3.41
C THR A 191 -11.52 8.67 -2.41
N ASN A 192 -12.39 8.20 -1.52
CA ASN A 192 -13.07 9.07 -0.57
C ASN A 192 -12.17 9.49 0.60
N ASN A 193 -12.09 10.81 0.86
CA ASN A 193 -11.24 11.37 1.92
C ASN A 193 -11.76 11.14 3.35
N ASN A 194 -13.03 10.74 3.49
CA ASN A 194 -13.69 10.59 4.79
C ASN A 194 -13.97 9.12 5.13
N ASN A 195 -13.21 8.20 4.57
CA ASN A 195 -13.31 6.79 4.95
C ASN A 195 -12.84 6.60 6.40
N LEU A 196 -13.59 5.79 7.14
CA LEU A 196 -13.33 5.44 8.53
C LEU A 196 -13.64 3.95 8.73
N ILE A 197 -12.69 3.09 8.38
CA ILE A 197 -12.87 1.64 8.35
C ILE A 197 -12.40 1.05 9.69
N THR A 198 -13.27 1.08 10.68
CA THR A 198 -12.97 0.76 12.09
C THR A 198 -12.75 -0.73 12.37
N GLY A 199 -12.95 -1.60 11.40
CA GLY A 199 -12.75 -3.04 11.50
C GLY A 199 -11.55 -3.55 10.72
N GLY A 200 -10.73 -2.62 10.19
CA GLY A 200 -9.58 -2.95 9.37
C GLY A 200 -9.92 -3.32 7.93
N ILE A 201 -8.86 -3.56 7.17
CA ILE A 201 -8.94 -3.96 5.77
C ILE A 201 -8.14 -5.25 5.58
N GLN A 202 -8.70 -6.20 4.84
CA GLN A 202 -7.95 -7.38 4.38
C GLN A 202 -7.93 -7.39 2.85
N VAL A 203 -6.75 -7.52 2.26
CA VAL A 203 -6.58 -7.66 0.82
C VAL A 203 -6.16 -9.11 0.54
N LEU A 204 -7.14 -9.94 0.15
CA LEU A 204 -6.94 -11.38 -0.08
C LEU A 204 -6.44 -11.67 -1.50
N GLY A 205 -6.69 -10.76 -2.46
CA GLY A 205 -6.29 -10.94 -3.84
C GLY A 205 -6.48 -9.70 -4.69
N GLY A 206 -5.85 -9.70 -5.87
CA GLY A 206 -5.84 -8.56 -6.77
C GLY A 206 -5.15 -7.34 -6.17
N LYS A 207 -5.65 -6.16 -6.47
CA LYS A 207 -5.04 -4.90 -6.03
C LYS A 207 -6.03 -3.99 -5.31
N LEU A 208 -5.62 -3.40 -4.18
CA LEU A 208 -6.30 -2.30 -3.52
C LEU A 208 -5.45 -1.03 -3.64
N LEU A 209 -5.99 -0.01 -4.29
CA LEU A 209 -5.37 1.31 -4.39
C LEU A 209 -6.05 2.28 -3.43
N VAL A 210 -5.25 2.98 -2.64
CA VAL A 210 -5.69 4.04 -1.72
C VAL A 210 -5.31 5.38 -2.32
N ASN A 211 -6.29 6.10 -2.87
CA ASN A 211 -6.10 7.36 -3.62
C ASN A 211 -6.86 8.54 -3.00
N ASN A 212 -7.14 8.47 -1.72
CA ASN A 212 -7.74 9.59 -0.99
C ASN A 212 -6.74 10.76 -0.88
N ASP A 213 -7.22 11.98 -1.09
CA ASP A 213 -6.42 13.22 -0.90
C ASP A 213 -6.63 13.73 0.53
N VAL A 214 -5.83 13.22 1.48
CA VAL A 214 -5.90 13.65 2.88
C VAL A 214 -5.04 14.90 3.07
N LYS A 215 -5.61 16.06 2.77
CA LYS A 215 -5.06 17.32 3.27
C LYS A 215 -5.52 17.50 4.71
N LYS A 216 -4.58 17.76 5.61
CA LYS A 216 -4.85 18.10 7.01
C LYS A 216 -5.85 19.25 7.03
N THR A 217 -7.11 18.97 7.34
CA THR A 217 -8.04 20.01 7.75
C THR A 217 -7.92 20.15 9.25
N GLU A 218 -7.63 21.35 9.73
CA GLU A 218 -7.48 21.69 11.16
C GLU A 218 -8.79 21.57 11.94
N SER A 219 -9.88 21.18 11.32
CA SER A 219 -11.16 21.00 11.97
C SER A 219 -11.22 19.61 12.60
N GLU A 220 -11.34 19.56 13.87
CA GLU A 220 -11.75 18.55 14.88
C GLU A 220 -12.50 17.28 14.40
N GLY A 221 -12.42 16.89 13.15
CA GLY A 221 -12.96 15.68 12.59
C GLY A 221 -11.84 14.65 12.42
N LEU A 222 -12.15 13.40 12.69
CA LEU A 222 -11.40 12.24 12.25
C LEU A 222 -11.27 12.29 10.71
N THR A 223 -10.40 13.17 10.22
CA THR A 223 -10.10 13.31 8.81
C THR A 223 -9.18 12.18 8.45
N GLY A 224 -9.83 11.17 7.99
CA GLY A 224 -9.16 9.96 7.91
C GLY A 224 -8.36 9.76 6.69
N GLY A 225 -7.66 8.83 6.73
CA GLY A 225 -7.19 7.98 5.71
C GLY A 225 -8.08 6.76 5.67
N THR A 226 -7.80 5.89 4.78
CA THR A 226 -8.34 4.55 4.78
C THR A 226 -7.75 3.81 5.99
N GLY A 227 -8.62 3.37 6.86
CA GLY A 227 -8.25 2.81 8.15
C GLY A 227 -8.28 3.87 9.28
N TYR A 228 -8.57 3.43 10.46
CA TYR A 228 -8.54 4.18 11.69
C TYR A 228 -7.65 3.44 12.68
N ALA A 229 -6.58 4.08 13.15
CA ALA A 229 -5.71 3.50 14.17
C ALA A 229 -6.48 3.36 15.49
N LYS A 230 -7.30 2.30 15.59
CA LYS A 230 -7.86 1.80 16.81
C LYS A 230 -6.97 0.65 17.25
N GLU A 231 -6.66 0.58 18.51
CA GLU A 231 -5.87 -0.52 19.06
C GLU A 231 -6.42 -1.87 18.57
N GLY A 232 -5.59 -2.62 17.82
CA GLY A 232 -5.92 -3.92 17.25
C GLY A 232 -6.59 -3.94 15.87
N THR A 233 -6.71 -2.80 15.17
CA THR A 233 -7.06 -2.79 13.74
C THR A 233 -5.81 -2.78 12.89
N LEU A 234 -5.87 -3.45 11.73
CA LEU A 234 -4.76 -3.55 10.77
C LEU A 234 -5.29 -3.51 9.35
N VAL A 235 -4.46 -2.98 8.46
CA VAL A 235 -4.57 -3.27 7.03
C VAL A 235 -3.68 -4.47 6.73
N PHE A 236 -4.27 -5.58 6.33
CA PHE A 236 -3.59 -6.84 6.14
C PHE A 236 -3.54 -7.21 4.65
N VAL A 237 -2.35 -7.42 4.10
CA VAL A 237 -2.15 -7.75 2.69
C VAL A 237 -1.60 -9.16 2.58
N PHE A 238 -2.41 -10.08 2.08
CA PHE A 238 -2.07 -11.49 1.94
C PHE A 238 -1.10 -11.75 0.79
N GLU A 239 -0.46 -12.90 0.80
CA GLU A 239 0.38 -13.35 -0.32
C GLU A 239 -0.43 -13.37 -1.63
N GLY A 240 0.19 -12.89 -2.71
CA GLY A 240 -0.46 -12.75 -4.03
C GLY A 240 -1.37 -11.52 -4.17
N ALA A 241 -1.63 -10.77 -3.08
CA ALA A 241 -2.38 -9.52 -3.12
C ALA A 241 -1.43 -8.32 -3.15
N THR A 242 -1.96 -7.18 -3.60
CA THR A 242 -1.21 -5.92 -3.70
C THR A 242 -1.96 -4.78 -3.02
N ILE A 243 -1.24 -3.96 -2.27
CA ILE A 243 -1.71 -2.65 -1.81
C ILE A 243 -0.84 -1.53 -2.40
N GLY A 244 -1.44 -0.42 -2.77
CA GLY A 244 -0.73 0.73 -3.33
C GLY A 244 -1.57 1.99 -3.34
N GLY A 245 -1.19 2.93 -4.20
CA GLY A 245 -1.92 4.19 -4.38
C GLY A 245 -1.10 5.42 -4.04
N THR A 246 -1.79 6.58 -4.07
CA THR A 246 -1.19 7.90 -3.85
C THR A 246 -1.77 8.62 -2.63
N GLY A 247 -2.58 7.93 -1.86
CA GLY A 247 -3.30 8.48 -0.72
C GLY A 247 -2.63 8.22 0.62
N ASN A 248 -3.48 8.15 1.66
CA ASN A 248 -3.04 7.91 3.03
C ASN A 248 -3.79 6.74 3.69
N ILE A 249 -3.04 5.90 4.37
CA ILE A 249 -3.54 4.84 5.24
C ILE A 249 -3.25 5.27 6.68
N ALA A 250 -4.30 5.42 7.49
CA ALA A 250 -4.19 5.88 8.87
C ALA A 250 -4.20 4.73 9.89
N ASP A 251 -3.72 3.57 9.49
CA ASP A 251 -3.64 2.38 10.32
C ASP A 251 -2.34 1.62 10.04
N ASP A 252 -1.92 0.75 10.95
CA ASP A 252 -0.79 -0.14 10.73
C ASP A 252 -1.04 -1.05 9.53
N VAL A 253 0.00 -1.32 8.75
CA VAL A 253 -0.09 -2.16 7.55
C VAL A 253 0.82 -3.36 7.69
N ASP A 254 0.26 -4.57 7.59
CA ASP A 254 0.98 -5.84 7.64
C ASP A 254 0.97 -6.49 6.26
N VAL A 255 2.14 -6.66 5.66
CA VAL A 255 2.28 -7.06 4.25
C VAL A 255 2.99 -8.40 4.12
N TYR A 256 2.25 -9.42 3.66
CA TYR A 256 2.81 -10.68 3.15
C TYR A 256 2.93 -10.67 1.62
N GLY A 257 2.09 -9.89 0.95
CA GLY A 257 2.05 -9.74 -0.49
C GLY A 257 2.91 -8.59 -1.00
N ARG A 258 2.33 -7.73 -1.83
CA ARG A 258 3.05 -6.65 -2.51
C ARG A 258 2.59 -5.27 -2.07
N LEU A 259 3.54 -4.34 -1.97
CA LEU A 259 3.30 -2.92 -1.75
C LEU A 259 3.89 -2.13 -2.94
N GLU A 260 3.03 -1.36 -3.62
CA GLU A 260 3.39 -0.56 -4.79
C GLU A 260 2.89 0.87 -4.57
N PRO A 261 3.73 1.84 -4.15
CA PRO A 261 3.35 3.25 -4.17
C PRO A 261 2.95 3.68 -5.58
N GLY A 262 2.08 4.67 -5.69
CA GLY A 262 1.55 5.10 -6.98
C GLY A 262 0.23 4.43 -7.37
N SER A 263 -0.43 4.99 -8.38
CA SER A 263 -1.72 4.53 -8.88
C SER A 263 -1.73 4.66 -10.40
N ASN A 264 -1.56 3.55 -11.10
CA ASN A 264 -1.36 3.53 -12.55
C ASN A 264 -0.16 4.38 -13.01
N GLY A 265 0.91 4.37 -12.25
CA GLY A 265 2.14 5.12 -12.45
C GLY A 265 2.69 5.68 -11.13
N ILE A 266 3.67 6.53 -11.24
CA ILE A 266 4.46 7.07 -10.13
C ILE A 266 3.63 7.90 -9.16
N GLY A 267 3.90 7.72 -7.85
CA GLY A 267 3.24 8.47 -6.79
C GLY A 267 3.77 8.20 -5.38
N THR A 268 3.16 8.86 -4.42
CA THR A 268 3.53 8.71 -3.00
C THR A 268 2.40 8.08 -2.21
N LEU A 269 2.67 6.95 -1.58
CA LEU A 269 1.79 6.36 -0.58
C LEU A 269 2.25 6.78 0.82
N THR A 270 1.30 7.25 1.64
CA THR A 270 1.57 7.69 3.01
C THR A 270 0.89 6.76 4.01
N LEU A 271 1.60 6.38 5.06
CA LEU A 271 1.08 5.70 6.24
C LEU A 271 1.18 6.68 7.42
N LYS A 272 0.05 7.30 7.78
CA LYS A 272 0.04 8.32 8.84
C LYS A 272 -1.33 8.50 9.48
N ASN A 273 -1.38 8.56 10.80
CA ASN A 273 -2.56 8.95 11.53
C ASN A 273 -2.59 10.49 11.69
N PHE A 274 -3.43 11.16 10.90
CA PHE A 274 -3.58 12.61 10.98
C PHE A 274 -4.53 13.05 12.11
N ALA A 275 -5.25 12.10 12.73
CA ALA A 275 -6.19 12.40 13.82
C ALA A 275 -5.53 12.39 15.20
N SER A 276 -4.35 11.79 15.33
CA SER A 276 -3.58 11.73 16.57
C SER A 276 -2.08 11.72 16.28
N ASP A 277 -1.27 11.86 17.33
CA ASP A 277 0.19 11.74 17.24
C ASP A 277 0.68 10.27 17.30
N ASP A 278 -0.26 9.30 17.23
CA ASP A 278 0.09 7.89 17.23
C ASP A 278 0.81 7.51 15.94
N SER A 279 1.93 6.82 16.09
CA SER A 279 2.71 6.34 14.96
C SER A 279 1.99 5.20 14.24
N VAL A 280 2.04 5.23 12.91
CA VAL A 280 1.54 4.17 12.03
C VAL A 280 2.71 3.44 11.42
N SER A 281 2.82 2.15 11.66
CA SER A 281 3.97 1.33 11.28
C SER A 281 3.68 0.39 10.12
N LEU A 282 4.73 0.02 9.39
CA LEU A 282 4.68 -0.97 8.33
C LEU A 282 5.38 -2.26 8.81
N TYR A 283 4.61 -3.33 8.86
CA TYR A 283 5.10 -4.66 9.17
C TYR A 283 5.43 -5.39 7.89
N LEU A 284 6.67 -5.85 7.80
CA LEU A 284 7.22 -6.55 6.64
C LEU A 284 7.50 -8.00 7.00
N ARG A 285 7.22 -8.88 6.05
CA ARG A 285 7.33 -10.32 6.17
C ARG A 285 8.37 -10.87 5.18
N PRO A 286 8.84 -12.10 5.34
CA PRO A 286 9.79 -12.71 4.39
C PRO A 286 9.33 -12.63 2.93
N THR A 287 8.02 -12.79 2.69
CA THR A 287 7.39 -12.80 1.37
C THR A 287 7.02 -11.42 0.83
N THR A 288 7.23 -10.35 1.60
CA THR A 288 6.90 -8.98 1.17
C THR A 288 7.72 -8.57 -0.04
N GLU A 289 7.05 -8.09 -1.09
CA GLU A 289 7.68 -7.39 -2.21
C GLU A 289 7.27 -5.92 -2.22
N MET A 290 8.23 -5.01 -2.31
CA MET A 290 7.99 -3.59 -2.57
C MET A 290 8.52 -3.24 -3.95
N GLU A 291 7.75 -2.50 -4.73
CA GLU A 291 8.15 -2.08 -6.07
C GLU A 291 8.11 -0.55 -6.18
N PHE A 292 9.18 0.05 -6.71
CA PHE A 292 9.31 1.49 -6.90
C PHE A 292 9.64 1.80 -8.35
N GLU A 293 8.85 2.67 -8.98
CA GLU A 293 9.04 3.19 -10.32
C GLU A 293 9.75 4.55 -10.27
N ILE A 294 10.72 4.76 -11.19
CA ILE A 294 11.55 5.97 -11.26
C ILE A 294 11.58 6.49 -12.67
N ALA A 295 11.17 7.75 -12.88
CA ALA A 295 11.29 8.47 -14.14
C ALA A 295 12.26 9.67 -14.08
N SER A 296 12.46 10.28 -12.90
CA SER A 296 13.42 11.35 -12.66
C SER A 296 13.61 11.58 -11.16
N PRO A 297 14.62 12.34 -10.71
CA PRO A 297 14.80 12.67 -9.28
C PRO A 297 13.61 13.36 -8.62
N THR A 298 12.78 14.05 -9.39
CA THR A 298 11.57 14.72 -8.91
C THR A 298 10.28 13.98 -9.26
N HIS A 299 10.38 12.85 -9.96
CA HIS A 299 9.24 12.05 -10.39
C HIS A 299 9.58 10.57 -10.23
N HIS A 300 9.33 10.04 -9.04
CA HIS A 300 9.56 8.66 -8.65
C HIS A 300 8.58 8.25 -7.56
N ASP A 301 8.41 6.96 -7.38
CA ASP A 301 7.63 6.41 -6.29
C ASP A 301 8.27 6.70 -4.94
N SER A 302 7.41 6.96 -3.95
CA SER A 302 7.85 7.19 -2.58
C SER A 302 6.88 6.59 -1.57
N LEU A 303 7.40 6.06 -0.48
CA LEU A 303 6.65 5.56 0.66
C LEU A 303 7.00 6.37 1.92
N ILE A 304 6.01 6.96 2.55
CA ILE A 304 6.18 7.70 3.80
C ILE A 304 5.52 6.92 4.92
N VAL A 305 6.29 6.51 5.93
CA VAL A 305 5.81 5.76 7.10
C VAL A 305 6.02 6.62 8.35
N ASP A 306 4.94 7.17 8.92
CA ASP A 306 5.00 7.95 10.17
C ASP A 306 5.14 7.04 11.39
N GLY A 307 6.00 6.05 11.29
CA GLY A 307 6.29 5.03 12.28
C GLY A 307 7.52 4.22 11.91
N HIS A 308 7.51 2.96 12.25
CA HIS A 308 8.65 2.07 12.06
C HIS A 308 8.42 1.04 10.96
N LEU A 309 9.51 0.65 10.32
CA LEU A 309 9.55 -0.59 9.58
C LEU A 309 9.81 -1.71 10.58
N VAL A 310 8.87 -2.65 10.70
CA VAL A 310 8.96 -3.77 11.64
C VAL A 310 9.06 -5.07 10.86
N TYR A 311 10.10 -5.84 11.11
CA TYR A 311 10.28 -7.13 10.46
C TYR A 311 9.87 -8.28 11.38
N TYR A 312 9.07 -9.20 10.82
CA TYR A 312 8.78 -10.50 11.39
C TYR A 312 9.29 -11.58 10.44
N ASN A 313 10.01 -12.57 10.97
CA ASN A 313 10.55 -13.67 10.16
C ASN A 313 9.54 -14.82 9.89
N GLN A 314 8.26 -14.54 10.01
CA GLN A 314 7.19 -15.52 9.81
C GLN A 314 6.42 -15.27 8.52
N THR A 315 6.23 -16.33 7.75
CA THR A 315 5.33 -16.37 6.59
C THR A 315 3.86 -16.32 7.02
N GLN A 316 2.95 -16.23 6.06
CA GLN A 316 1.50 -16.24 6.29
C GLN A 316 1.02 -17.50 7.03
N ASP A 317 1.68 -18.63 6.84
CA ASP A 317 1.40 -19.91 7.51
C ASP A 317 2.12 -20.04 8.87
N PHE A 318 2.64 -18.92 9.41
CA PHE A 318 3.38 -18.86 10.68
C PHE A 318 4.66 -19.70 10.71
N MET A 319 5.25 -20.01 9.55
CA MET A 319 6.53 -20.70 9.45
C MET A 319 7.67 -19.68 9.50
N GLU A 320 8.72 -19.98 10.27
CA GLU A 320 9.93 -19.15 10.28
C GLU A 320 10.65 -19.23 8.93
N SER A 321 11.19 -18.12 8.47
CA SER A 321 11.93 -18.02 7.22
C SER A 321 13.12 -17.07 7.37
N ASP A 322 14.22 -17.43 6.75
CA ASP A 322 15.43 -16.60 6.65
C ASP A 322 15.39 -15.64 5.45
N GLU A 323 14.33 -15.69 4.65
CA GLU A 323 14.16 -14.78 3.53
C GLU A 323 13.97 -13.34 4.01
N LYS A 324 14.31 -12.39 3.15
CA LYS A 324 14.23 -10.96 3.43
C LYS A 324 13.19 -10.30 2.51
N PRO A 325 12.50 -9.24 2.98
CA PRO A 325 11.63 -8.46 2.11
C PRO A 325 12.38 -7.99 0.86
N VAL A 326 11.75 -8.11 -0.29
CA VAL A 326 12.35 -7.75 -1.57
C VAL A 326 11.97 -6.33 -1.95
N VAL A 327 12.96 -5.50 -2.31
CA VAL A 327 12.73 -4.20 -2.93
C VAL A 327 13.14 -4.27 -4.39
N ARG A 328 12.18 -4.09 -5.30
CA ARG A 328 12.40 -4.01 -6.74
C ARG A 328 12.37 -2.56 -7.18
N ILE A 329 13.36 -2.18 -7.99
CA ILE A 329 13.46 -0.83 -8.53
C ILE A 329 13.35 -0.92 -10.04
N LYS A 330 12.38 -0.23 -10.61
CA LYS A 330 12.14 -0.08 -12.04
C LYS A 330 12.47 1.34 -12.44
N ILE A 331 13.42 1.49 -13.34
CA ILE A 331 13.82 2.79 -13.87
C ILE A 331 13.29 2.90 -15.30
N ASP A 332 12.65 4.02 -15.62
CA ASP A 332 12.15 4.29 -16.96
C ASP A 332 13.32 4.28 -17.96
N ASP A 333 13.15 3.56 -19.07
CA ASP A 333 14.17 3.41 -20.10
C ASP A 333 14.59 4.75 -20.74
N SER A 334 13.73 5.77 -20.67
CA SER A 334 14.01 7.12 -21.18
C SER A 334 14.81 7.98 -20.20
N TYR A 335 14.99 7.52 -18.95
CA TYR A 335 15.68 8.29 -17.93
C TYR A 335 17.18 8.38 -18.23
N VAL A 336 17.66 9.61 -18.34
CA VAL A 336 19.09 9.89 -18.53
C VAL A 336 19.77 9.91 -17.16
N TYR A 337 20.59 8.92 -16.94
CA TYR A 337 21.41 8.77 -15.75
C TYR A 337 22.37 9.95 -15.56
N ASN A 338 22.34 10.57 -14.38
CA ASN A 338 23.33 11.56 -13.96
C ASN A 338 23.99 11.08 -12.65
N GLU A 339 25.30 11.26 -12.59
CA GLU A 339 26.06 10.97 -11.37
C GLU A 339 25.55 11.81 -10.20
N GLY A 340 25.28 11.16 -9.07
CA GLY A 340 24.80 11.82 -7.87
C GLY A 340 23.30 12.08 -7.83
N ASP A 341 22.51 11.62 -8.81
CA ASP A 341 21.05 11.64 -8.70
C ASP A 341 20.61 10.77 -7.52
N GLU A 342 19.66 11.28 -6.76
CA GLU A 342 19.16 10.65 -5.54
C GLU A 342 17.63 10.53 -5.53
N PHE A 343 17.12 9.39 -5.02
CA PHE A 343 15.72 9.08 -4.98
C PHE A 343 15.37 8.57 -3.58
N VAL A 344 14.59 9.33 -2.82
CA VAL A 344 14.12 8.91 -1.51
C VAL A 344 12.94 7.96 -1.69
N LEU A 345 13.19 6.67 -1.60
CA LEU A 345 12.18 5.63 -1.81
C LEU A 345 11.30 5.41 -0.58
N ILE A 346 11.90 5.38 0.62
CA ILE A 346 11.17 5.19 1.87
C ILE A 346 11.66 6.18 2.92
N SER A 347 10.72 6.88 3.57
CA SER A 347 10.98 7.69 4.76
C SER A 347 10.27 7.04 5.95
N TYR A 348 10.96 6.86 7.10
CA TYR A 348 10.44 6.16 8.27
C TYR A 348 11.17 6.58 9.56
N LYS A 349 10.59 6.29 10.75
CA LYS A 349 11.20 6.66 12.04
C LYS A 349 12.38 5.76 12.42
N GLY A 350 12.29 4.47 12.15
CA GLY A 350 13.33 3.50 12.46
C GLY A 350 12.99 2.09 12.02
N LYS A 351 13.92 1.16 12.24
CA LYS A 351 13.72 -0.28 12.01
C LYS A 351 13.70 -1.02 13.33
N SER A 352 12.86 -2.05 13.42
CA SER A 352 12.89 -3.00 14.52
C SER A 352 12.65 -4.43 14.02
N SER A 353 13.14 -5.40 14.76
CA SER A 353 12.82 -6.80 14.57
C SER A 353 12.36 -7.37 15.91
N LEU A 354 11.22 -8.02 15.94
CA LEU A 354 10.72 -8.65 17.16
C LEU A 354 11.46 -9.94 17.52
N TRP A 355 12.32 -10.44 16.61
CA TRP A 355 13.09 -11.67 16.76
C TRP A 355 14.59 -11.42 17.00
N GLY A 356 14.97 -10.17 17.34
CA GLY A 356 16.26 -9.82 17.92
C GLY A 356 17.41 -9.52 16.96
N ASP A 357 17.36 -9.94 15.71
CA ASP A 357 18.44 -9.68 14.75
C ASP A 357 18.14 -8.49 13.82
N PRO A 358 19.13 -7.67 13.48
CA PRO A 358 18.98 -6.63 12.48
C PRO A 358 18.67 -7.26 11.12
N TRP A 359 17.71 -6.68 10.42
CA TRP A 359 17.29 -7.13 9.10
C TRP A 359 17.58 -6.08 8.02
N ASP A 360 17.78 -6.54 6.79
CA ASP A 360 18.00 -5.72 5.59
C ASP A 360 17.06 -6.13 4.46
N PHE A 361 16.86 -5.22 3.51
CA PHE A 361 16.14 -5.52 2.29
C PHE A 361 16.98 -6.36 1.32
N ASN A 362 16.34 -7.28 0.60
CA ASN A 362 16.89 -7.92 -0.59
C ASN A 362 16.62 -7.01 -1.80
N VAL A 363 17.54 -6.09 -2.09
CA VAL A 363 17.33 -5.08 -3.13
C VAL A 363 17.68 -5.62 -4.50
N LYS A 364 16.74 -5.52 -5.45
CA LYS A 364 16.91 -5.90 -6.84
C LYS A 364 17.11 -4.62 -7.67
N LEU A 365 18.36 -4.27 -7.89
CA LEU A 365 18.74 -3.13 -8.72
C LEU A 365 18.76 -3.53 -10.21
N PRO A 366 18.32 -2.64 -11.12
CA PRO A 366 18.40 -2.91 -12.56
C PRO A 366 19.85 -2.97 -13.07
N ASP A 367 20.77 -2.23 -12.43
CA ASP A 367 22.19 -2.20 -12.75
C ASP A 367 23.00 -1.87 -11.49
N THR A 368 23.70 -2.86 -10.94
CA THR A 368 24.51 -2.69 -9.72
C THR A 368 25.78 -1.87 -9.93
N GLU A 369 26.23 -1.67 -11.17
CA GLU A 369 27.38 -0.82 -11.48
C GLU A 369 27.01 0.67 -11.40
N LYS A 370 25.77 1.01 -11.79
CA LYS A 370 25.27 2.39 -11.81
C LYS A 370 24.57 2.82 -10.54
N TRP A 371 23.98 1.88 -9.80
CA TRP A 371 23.10 2.18 -8.68
C TRP A 371 23.58 1.57 -7.38
N ALA A 372 23.32 2.28 -6.29
CA ALA A 372 23.47 1.79 -4.94
C ALA A 372 22.26 2.21 -4.10
N VAL A 373 22.04 1.53 -2.99
CA VAL A 373 21.06 1.96 -1.98
C VAL A 373 21.77 2.28 -0.68
N GLU A 374 21.28 3.31 -0.01
CA GLU A 374 21.83 3.79 1.25
C GLU A 374 20.70 3.98 2.28
N GLU A 375 20.99 3.69 3.54
CA GLU A 375 20.16 4.11 4.66
C GLU A 375 20.78 5.37 5.26
N ARG A 376 20.01 6.45 5.30
CA ARG A 376 20.45 7.74 5.84
C ARG A 376 19.65 8.11 7.08
N THR A 377 20.31 8.68 8.08
CA THR A 377 19.66 9.25 9.25
C THR A 377 19.38 10.73 8.99
N THR A 378 18.16 11.17 9.31
CA THR A 378 17.70 12.55 9.25
C THR A 378 17.37 13.06 10.65
N GLU A 379 16.98 14.32 10.78
CA GLU A 379 16.55 14.89 12.07
C GLU A 379 15.26 14.21 12.61
N THR A 380 14.40 13.71 11.72
CA THR A 380 13.07 13.16 12.08
C THR A 380 12.96 11.66 11.94
N GLY A 381 14.02 10.97 11.49
CA GLY A 381 13.97 9.53 11.26
C GLY A 381 15.07 9.05 10.33
N LYS A 382 14.70 8.15 9.45
CA LYS A 382 15.59 7.51 8.47
C LYS A 382 15.00 7.53 7.08
N GLN A 383 15.86 7.40 6.10
CA GLN A 383 15.50 7.29 4.69
C GLN A 383 16.24 6.14 4.03
N PHE A 384 15.54 5.40 3.17
CA PHE A 384 16.11 4.44 2.24
C PHE A 384 16.20 5.12 0.88
N VAL A 385 17.41 5.34 0.39
CA VAL A 385 17.69 6.19 -0.76
C VAL A 385 18.39 5.38 -1.84
N LEU A 386 17.87 5.44 -3.06
CA LEU A 386 18.61 5.00 -4.24
C LEU A 386 19.52 6.13 -4.72
N VAL A 387 20.76 5.81 -4.96
CA VAL A 387 21.80 6.77 -5.38
C VAL A 387 22.43 6.32 -6.69
N ALA A 388 22.52 7.25 -7.62
CA ALA A 388 23.30 7.06 -8.84
C ALA A 388 24.80 7.12 -8.55
N LYS A 389 25.50 6.03 -8.77
CA LYS A 389 26.94 5.94 -8.53
C LYS A 389 27.71 6.86 -9.48
N SER A 390 28.77 7.43 -8.96
CA SER A 390 29.76 8.11 -9.79
C SER A 390 30.38 7.13 -10.77
N THR A 391 30.27 7.41 -12.07
CA THR A 391 30.99 6.66 -13.11
C THR A 391 32.46 7.02 -13.19
N SER A 392 32.88 8.08 -12.48
CA SER A 392 34.25 8.51 -12.30
C SER A 392 34.99 7.80 -11.16
N GLY A 393 34.34 6.88 -10.50
CA GLY A 393 34.97 6.01 -9.52
C GLY A 393 35.91 5.04 -10.22
N VAL A 394 37.18 5.20 -9.95
CA VAL A 394 38.17 4.15 -10.16
C VAL A 394 37.55 2.84 -9.66
N LYS A 395 37.35 1.84 -10.54
CA LYS A 395 37.14 0.46 -10.10
C LYS A 395 38.25 0.14 -9.11
N SER A 396 37.96 0.07 -7.84
CA SER A 396 38.77 -0.76 -6.98
C SER A 396 38.46 -2.18 -7.42
N THR A 397 39.16 -2.66 -8.42
CA THR A 397 39.32 -4.09 -8.59
C THR A 397 39.91 -4.54 -7.26
N GLU A 398 39.11 -5.16 -6.40
CA GLU A 398 39.60 -6.18 -5.48
C GLU A 398 40.08 -7.35 -6.35
N SER A 399 41.18 -7.12 -7.09
CA SER A 399 42.11 -8.17 -7.38
C SER A 399 42.93 -8.36 -6.10
N GLU A 400 43.28 -9.57 -5.78
CA GLU A 400 44.32 -9.88 -4.77
C GLU A 400 45.65 -9.19 -5.17
N ASP A 401 45.64 -7.88 -5.45
CA ASP A 401 46.72 -7.17 -6.05
C ASP A 401 47.52 -6.42 -5.00
N ARG A 402 48.77 -6.71 -5.01
CA ARG A 402 49.88 -6.21 -4.20
C ARG A 402 50.00 -4.70 -4.08
N VAL A 403 49.14 -3.90 -4.75
CA VAL A 403 49.25 -2.41 -4.79
C VAL A 403 47.92 -1.76 -4.53
N ARG A 404 47.82 -0.90 -3.51
CA ARG A 404 46.66 -0.07 -3.19
C ARG A 404 47.01 1.41 -3.40
N ILE A 405 46.17 2.14 -4.15
CA ILE A 405 46.42 3.56 -4.50
C ILE A 405 45.18 4.35 -4.05
N TYR A 406 45.38 5.40 -3.26
CA TYR A 406 44.31 6.29 -2.78
C TYR A 406 44.85 7.69 -2.51
N THR A 407 43.97 8.66 -2.23
CA THR A 407 44.38 10.02 -1.84
C THR A 407 44.01 10.26 -0.36
N GLN A 408 44.93 10.91 0.36
CA GLN A 408 44.69 11.30 1.76
C GLN A 408 45.45 12.61 2.06
N SER A 409 44.73 13.59 2.62
CA SER A 409 45.31 14.88 3.05
C SER A 409 46.08 15.59 1.98
N GLY A 410 45.61 15.60 0.73
CA GLY A 410 46.26 16.28 -0.39
C GLY A 410 47.50 15.55 -0.96
N ASN A 411 47.70 14.29 -0.61
CA ASN A 411 48.79 13.45 -1.14
C ASN A 411 48.18 12.20 -1.79
N ILE A 412 48.88 11.70 -2.80
CA ILE A 412 48.62 10.39 -3.39
C ILE A 412 49.37 9.34 -2.58
N CYS A 413 48.63 8.38 -2.02
CA CYS A 413 49.13 7.30 -1.20
C CYS A 413 49.24 6.01 -2.04
N VAL A 414 50.40 5.36 -2.00
CA VAL A 414 50.63 4.07 -2.64
C VAL A 414 51.11 3.07 -1.63
N GLU A 415 50.34 2.02 -1.38
CA GLU A 415 50.73 0.84 -0.62
C GLU A 415 51.12 -0.25 -1.62
N GLY A 416 52.40 -0.64 -1.66
CA GLY A 416 52.97 -1.60 -2.61
C GLY A 416 54.23 -2.27 -2.06
N GLU A 417 54.85 -3.12 -2.86
CA GLU A 417 56.09 -3.78 -2.48
C GLU A 417 57.29 -2.81 -2.63
N ALA A 418 58.23 -2.90 -1.68
CA ALA A 418 59.46 -2.10 -1.74
C ALA A 418 60.24 -2.42 -3.00
N GLY A 419 60.53 -1.39 -3.78
CA GLY A 419 61.29 -1.52 -5.03
C GLY A 419 60.43 -1.32 -6.30
N ASP A 420 59.12 -1.35 -6.20
CA ASP A 420 58.22 -1.05 -7.34
C ASP A 420 58.46 0.41 -7.82
N VAL A 421 58.46 0.60 -9.10
CA VAL A 421 58.56 1.94 -9.69
C VAL A 421 57.19 2.56 -9.83
N ILE A 422 56.98 3.68 -9.16
CA ILE A 422 55.79 4.50 -9.24
C ILE A 422 56.04 5.65 -10.23
N ARG A 423 55.13 5.80 -11.23
CA ARG A 423 55.18 6.90 -12.17
C ARG A 423 53.87 7.68 -12.16
N LEU A 424 53.97 8.99 -12.05
CA LEU A 424 52.82 9.90 -12.07
C LEU A 424 52.83 10.68 -13.39
N TYR A 425 51.72 10.64 -14.13
CA TYR A 425 51.55 11.34 -15.39
C TYR A 425 50.41 12.35 -15.31
N SER A 426 50.48 13.41 -16.09
CA SER A 426 49.35 14.25 -16.40
C SER A 426 48.31 13.48 -17.24
N THR A 427 47.08 14.00 -17.30
CA THR A 427 46.04 13.43 -18.20
C THR A 427 46.39 13.48 -19.68
N SER A 428 47.37 14.30 -20.08
CA SER A 428 47.92 14.34 -21.43
C SER A 428 49.10 13.34 -21.66
N GLY A 429 49.41 12.50 -20.67
CA GLY A 429 50.45 11.48 -20.77
C GLY A 429 51.89 11.97 -20.51
N GLN A 430 52.05 13.21 -20.04
CA GLN A 430 53.40 13.72 -19.68
C GLN A 430 53.80 13.15 -18.31
N LEU A 431 54.97 12.54 -18.20
CA LEU A 431 55.54 12.09 -16.95
C LEU A 431 55.87 13.30 -16.05
N LEU A 432 55.23 13.36 -14.87
CA LEU A 432 55.41 14.43 -13.89
C LEU A 432 56.38 14.05 -12.79
N LYS A 433 56.30 12.80 -12.32
CA LYS A 433 57.14 12.32 -11.23
C LYS A 433 57.38 10.81 -11.36
N SER A 434 58.54 10.35 -10.89
CA SER A 434 58.89 8.93 -10.78
C SER A 434 59.59 8.70 -9.46
N GLU A 435 59.06 7.76 -8.65
CA GLU A 435 59.60 7.38 -7.37
C GLU A 435 59.64 5.86 -7.20
N THR A 436 60.41 5.36 -6.22
CA THR A 436 60.44 3.95 -5.89
C THR A 436 59.65 3.72 -4.64
N ALA A 437 58.71 2.73 -4.66
CA ALA A 437 57.89 2.35 -3.52
C ALA A 437 58.76 1.92 -2.35
N ARG A 438 58.39 2.36 -1.15
CA ARG A 438 58.97 1.92 0.12
C ARG A 438 58.11 0.77 0.67
N GLN A 439 58.65 0.01 1.59
CA GLN A 439 57.89 -1.01 2.28
C GLN A 439 56.77 -0.35 3.08
N GLY A 440 55.49 -0.76 2.79
CA GLY A 440 54.30 -0.15 3.34
C GLY A 440 53.79 1.04 2.54
N LEU A 441 53.65 2.22 3.11
CA LEU A 441 53.04 3.38 2.49
C LEU A 441 54.10 4.31 1.86
N THR A 442 53.93 4.66 0.61
CA THR A 442 54.67 5.70 -0.11
C THR A 442 53.72 6.88 -0.41
N LEU A 443 54.12 8.08 0.03
CA LEU A 443 53.39 9.33 -0.19
C LEU A 443 53.97 10.08 -1.37
N ILE A 444 53.13 10.44 -2.34
CA ILE A 444 53.54 11.26 -3.52
C ILE A 444 52.82 12.61 -3.39
N GLU A 445 53.64 13.64 -3.15
CA GLU A 445 53.12 15.01 -3.17
C GLU A 445 52.77 15.41 -4.62
N ALA A 446 51.54 15.84 -4.80
CA ALA A 446 51.02 16.36 -6.07
C ALA A 446 50.07 17.54 -5.78
N LEU A 447 50.00 18.51 -6.66
CA LEU A 447 48.98 19.57 -6.57
C LEU A 447 47.58 19.00 -6.76
N PRO A 448 46.52 19.70 -6.32
CA PRO A 448 45.16 19.29 -6.67
C PRO A 448 44.99 19.14 -8.19
N GLY A 449 44.43 18.01 -8.61
CA GLY A 449 44.25 17.70 -10.04
C GLY A 449 44.05 16.21 -10.31
N THR A 450 43.80 15.90 -11.57
CA THR A 450 43.64 14.52 -12.06
C THR A 450 44.93 14.02 -12.66
N TYR A 451 45.33 12.81 -12.29
CA TYR A 451 46.61 12.20 -12.69
C TYR A 451 46.38 10.74 -13.13
N VAL A 452 47.28 10.25 -13.96
CA VAL A 452 47.42 8.81 -14.20
C VAL A 452 48.66 8.33 -13.45
N ILE A 453 48.46 7.32 -12.59
CA ILE A 453 49.54 6.70 -11.81
C ILE A 453 49.79 5.27 -12.32
N GLU A 454 51.03 4.93 -12.49
CA GLU A 454 51.52 3.60 -12.90
C GLU A 454 52.39 3.01 -11.80
N VAL A 455 52.08 1.80 -11.33
CA VAL A 455 52.87 1.07 -10.34
C VAL A 455 52.92 -0.39 -10.74
N ALA A 456 54.10 -1.00 -10.72
CA ALA A 456 54.30 -2.40 -11.08
C ALA A 456 53.68 -2.83 -12.43
N GLY A 457 53.61 -1.91 -13.41
CA GLY A 457 53.02 -2.16 -14.72
C GLY A 457 51.49 -2.03 -14.80
N GLN A 458 50.86 -1.69 -13.72
CA GLN A 458 49.42 -1.35 -13.68
C GLN A 458 49.26 0.17 -13.65
N SER A 459 48.31 0.70 -14.40
CA SER A 459 48.00 2.14 -14.40
C SER A 459 46.57 2.42 -14.03
N THR A 460 46.37 3.45 -13.22
CA THR A 460 45.05 3.92 -12.79
C THR A 460 44.98 5.44 -12.80
N THR A 461 43.79 5.99 -12.94
CA THR A 461 43.54 7.44 -12.83
C THR A 461 43.18 7.78 -11.39
N ILE A 462 43.78 8.84 -10.85
CA ILE A 462 43.55 9.30 -9.49
C ILE A 462 43.30 10.81 -9.45
N VAL A 463 42.36 11.23 -8.59
CA VAL A 463 42.10 12.65 -8.36
C VAL A 463 42.66 13.03 -6.99
N ASN A 464 43.53 14.01 -6.93
CA ASN A 464 44.10 14.59 -5.72
C ASN A 464 43.40 15.94 -5.47
N TYR A 465 42.83 16.12 -4.25
CA TYR A 465 42.05 17.28 -3.83
C TYR A 465 42.86 18.24 -2.98
#